data_a39608123f225e3a98b29e501908c61b
#
_entry.id   a39608123f225e3a98b29e501908c61b
#
_cell.length_a   1.000
_cell.length_b   1.000
_cell.length_c   1.000
_cell.angle_alpha   90.00
_cell.angle_beta   90.00
_cell.angle_gamma   90.00
#
_symmetry.space_group_name_H-M   'P 1'
#
loop_
_entity.id
_entity.type
_entity.pdbx_description
1 polymer ?
#
loop_
_entity_poly.entity_id
_entity_poly.type
_entity_poly.pdbx_seq_one_letter_code
_entity_poly.pdbx_strand_id
1 'polypeptide(L)'
;VNRTLPPSPNLHAALGATASLVTLIALSIAWEAWLAPLRPGGSALVMKAVPLLLALPGVWRRRVYTMQWASMLILLYFTEGVVRGWSERGLSAGFGWLEAMLSVLFFVCTLAYVAPFKRAAKTAAKDAAREAKKTAAEKVSNGAAKPPREHPENADV
;
A
#
# COMPACT_ATOMS: atom_id res chain seq x y z
N VAL A 1 24.65 -17.64 2.00
CA VAL A 1 23.22 -17.34 1.86
C VAL A 1 22.84 -16.39 2.99
N ASN A 2 22.93 -15.08 2.72
CA ASN A 2 22.51 -14.04 3.65
C ASN A 2 20.97 -13.99 3.65
N ARG A 3 20.33 -14.74 4.53
CA ARG A 3 18.90 -14.58 4.80
C ARG A 3 18.71 -13.22 5.47
N THR A 4 18.41 -12.20 4.69
CA THR A 4 17.89 -10.96 5.24
C THR A 4 16.58 -11.29 5.94
N LEU A 5 16.57 -11.12 7.27
CA LEU A 5 15.37 -11.30 8.08
C LEU A 5 14.24 -10.42 7.48
N PRO A 6 13.00 -10.91 7.48
CA PRO A 6 11.87 -10.10 7.02
C PRO A 6 11.83 -8.80 7.83
N PRO A 7 11.56 -7.65 7.19
CA PRO A 7 11.53 -6.37 7.88
C PRO A 7 10.49 -6.44 9.01
N SER A 8 10.89 -6.03 10.21
CA SER A 8 9.98 -5.96 11.34
C SER A 8 8.85 -4.98 11.03
N PRO A 9 7.58 -5.41 11.10
CA PRO A 9 6.47 -4.53 10.82
C PRO A 9 6.40 -3.44 11.89
N ASN A 10 6.33 -2.17 11.47
CA ASN A 10 6.12 -1.04 12.37
C ASN A 10 4.71 -1.12 12.98
N LEU A 11 4.61 -1.74 14.16
CA LEU A 11 3.34 -1.98 14.83
C LEU A 11 2.59 -0.66 15.13
N HIS A 12 3.32 0.38 15.53
CA HIS A 12 2.76 1.71 15.78
C HIS A 12 2.11 2.33 14.53
N ALA A 13 2.73 2.15 13.36
CA ALA A 13 2.17 2.62 12.10
C ALA A 13 0.90 1.85 11.71
N ALA A 14 0.85 0.53 11.94
CA ALA A 14 -0.34 -0.26 11.70
C ALA A 14 -1.50 0.11 12.64
N LEU A 15 -1.19 0.33 13.93
CA LEU A 15 -2.18 0.78 14.92
C LEU A 15 -2.70 2.18 14.59
N GLY A 16 -1.80 3.11 14.21
CA GLY A 16 -2.17 4.46 13.78
C GLY A 16 -3.08 4.45 12.57
N ALA A 17 -2.78 3.64 11.56
CA ALA A 17 -3.65 3.49 10.38
C ALA A 17 -5.03 2.93 10.76
N THR A 18 -5.09 1.89 11.59
CA THR A 18 -6.36 1.30 12.03
C THR A 18 -7.17 2.29 12.85
N ALA A 19 -6.55 2.97 13.81
CA ALA A 19 -7.22 3.97 14.66
C ALA A 19 -7.77 5.12 13.82
N SER A 20 -6.97 5.68 12.90
CA SER A 20 -7.41 6.75 11.99
C SER A 20 -8.60 6.32 11.13
N LEU A 21 -8.57 5.10 10.59
CA LEU A 21 -9.65 4.56 9.76
C LEU A 21 -10.95 4.39 10.57
N VAL A 22 -10.86 3.83 11.78
CA VAL A 22 -12.03 3.66 12.67
C VAL A 22 -12.61 5.01 13.06
N THR A 23 -11.76 5.98 13.42
CA THR A 23 -12.21 7.33 13.76
C THR A 23 -12.86 8.02 12.56
N LEU A 24 -12.34 7.81 11.35
CA LEU A 24 -12.90 8.37 10.12
C LEU A 24 -14.27 7.77 9.78
N ILE A 25 -14.44 6.46 9.99
CA ILE A 25 -15.74 5.80 9.87
C ILE A 25 -16.73 6.36 10.89
N ALA A 26 -16.31 6.46 12.15
CA ALA A 26 -17.15 7.02 13.23
C ALA A 26 -17.55 8.47 12.94
N LEU A 27 -16.60 9.29 12.45
CA LEU A 27 -16.86 10.67 12.03
C LEU A 27 -17.87 10.75 10.89
N SER A 28 -17.71 9.90 9.87
CA SER A 28 -18.64 9.84 8.73
C SER A 28 -20.07 9.47 9.17
N ILE A 29 -20.20 8.50 10.08
CA ILE A 29 -21.49 8.08 10.62
C ILE A 29 -22.09 9.16 11.52
N ALA A 30 -21.28 9.78 12.40
CA ALA A 30 -21.73 10.84 13.30
C ALA A 30 -22.20 12.07 12.54
N TRP A 31 -21.49 12.42 11.45
CA TRP A 31 -21.90 13.51 10.56
C TRP A 31 -23.28 13.27 9.98
N GLU A 32 -23.53 12.08 9.49
CA GLU A 32 -24.81 11.72 8.88
C GLU A 32 -25.94 11.69 9.89
N ALA A 33 -25.68 11.12 11.07
CA ALA A 33 -26.69 11.02 12.12
C ALA A 33 -27.09 12.41 12.70
N TRP A 34 -26.17 13.39 12.69
CA TRP A 34 -26.39 14.66 13.38
C TRP A 34 -26.63 15.86 12.46
N LEU A 35 -25.92 15.94 11.32
CA LEU A 35 -25.99 17.12 10.45
C LEU A 35 -26.89 16.95 9.23
N ALA A 36 -27.21 15.74 8.84
CA ALA A 36 -28.09 15.42 7.71
C ALA A 36 -29.33 14.58 8.11
N PRO A 37 -30.03 14.86 9.22
CA PRO A 37 -31.26 14.15 9.49
C PRO A 37 -32.28 14.53 8.41
N LEU A 38 -32.64 13.55 7.57
CA LEU A 38 -33.85 13.63 6.74
C LEU A 38 -33.77 14.47 5.45
N ARG A 39 -32.79 14.23 4.59
CA ARG A 39 -33.08 14.42 3.18
C ARG A 39 -33.64 13.11 2.61
N PRO A 40 -34.82 13.13 1.92
CA PRO A 40 -35.31 11.98 1.19
C PRO A 40 -34.29 11.70 0.06
N GLY A 41 -33.49 10.67 0.22
CA GLY A 41 -32.35 10.33 -0.64
C GLY A 41 -31.13 9.83 0.13
N GLY A 42 -31.23 9.58 1.42
CA GLY A 42 -30.14 9.18 2.34
C GLY A 42 -29.33 7.92 2.01
N SER A 43 -29.56 7.28 0.88
CA SER A 43 -28.75 6.16 0.40
C SER A 43 -27.32 6.53 -0.03
N ALA A 44 -27.08 7.79 -0.38
CA ALA A 44 -25.77 8.20 -0.89
C ALA A 44 -24.67 8.20 0.20
N LEU A 45 -25.05 8.40 1.44
CA LEU A 45 -24.13 8.51 2.58
C LEU A 45 -23.75 7.13 3.15
N VAL A 46 -24.69 6.18 3.18
CA VAL A 46 -24.37 4.78 3.46
C VAL A 46 -23.38 4.25 2.42
N MET A 47 -23.56 4.63 1.16
CA MET A 47 -22.63 4.28 0.07
C MET A 47 -21.22 4.84 0.30
N LYS A 48 -21.10 5.97 1.00
CA LYS A 48 -19.82 6.57 1.38
C LYS A 48 -19.10 5.75 2.46
N ALA A 49 -19.80 5.28 3.50
CA ALA A 49 -19.19 4.49 4.57
C ALA A 49 -18.81 3.05 4.14
N VAL A 50 -19.50 2.49 3.16
CA VAL A 50 -19.30 1.12 2.68
C VAL A 50 -17.85 0.83 2.26
N PRO A 51 -17.18 1.63 1.42
CA PRO A 51 -15.80 1.34 1.02
C PRO A 51 -14.80 1.39 2.18
N LEU A 52 -15.02 2.25 3.18
CA LEU A 52 -14.19 2.27 4.38
C LEU A 52 -14.42 1.02 5.24
N LEU A 53 -15.66 0.59 5.39
CA LEU A 53 -16.00 -0.63 6.12
C LEU A 53 -15.41 -1.87 5.44
N LEU A 54 -15.40 -1.92 4.11
CA LEU A 54 -14.74 -2.99 3.35
C LEU A 54 -13.21 -2.98 3.52
N ALA A 55 -12.61 -1.80 3.66
CA ALA A 55 -11.17 -1.68 3.90
C ALA A 55 -10.78 -2.11 5.33
N LEU A 56 -11.66 -1.91 6.31
CA LEU A 56 -11.39 -2.12 7.72
C LEU A 56 -10.85 -3.52 8.05
N PRO A 57 -11.48 -4.66 7.65
CA PRO A 57 -10.98 -5.99 7.99
C PRO A 57 -9.61 -6.29 7.38
N GLY A 58 -9.29 -5.72 6.23
CA GLY A 58 -8.00 -5.89 5.58
C GLY A 58 -6.90 -5.05 6.23
N VAL A 59 -7.20 -3.82 6.65
CA VAL A 59 -6.30 -2.95 7.40
C VAL A 59 -6.04 -3.55 8.79
N TRP A 60 -7.08 -4.03 9.47
CA TRP A 60 -6.96 -4.73 10.75
C TRP A 60 -6.06 -5.97 10.66
N ARG A 61 -6.25 -6.78 9.61
CA ARG A 61 -5.42 -7.96 9.33
C ARG A 61 -4.04 -7.61 8.74
N ARG A 62 -3.70 -6.33 8.65
CA ARG A 62 -2.42 -5.81 8.18
C ARG A 62 -2.03 -6.31 6.78
N ARG A 63 -3.00 -6.52 5.91
CA ARG A 63 -2.76 -6.93 4.54
C ARG A 63 -2.20 -5.75 3.74
N VAL A 64 -0.95 -5.87 3.29
CA VAL A 64 -0.25 -4.81 2.53
C VAL A 64 -1.05 -4.38 1.30
N TYR A 65 -1.65 -5.33 0.59
CA TYR A 65 -2.50 -5.05 -0.57
C TYR A 65 -3.70 -4.16 -0.21
N THR A 66 -4.41 -4.48 0.88
CA THR A 66 -5.55 -3.66 1.33
C THR A 66 -5.11 -2.27 1.74
N MET A 67 -3.98 -2.14 2.43
CA MET A 67 -3.43 -0.84 2.83
C MET A 67 -3.09 0.02 1.61
N GLN A 68 -2.60 -0.58 0.52
CA GLN A 68 -2.28 0.15 -0.70
C GLN A 68 -3.52 0.73 -1.39
N TRP A 69 -4.55 -0.08 -1.63
CA TRP A 69 -5.75 0.46 -2.28
C TRP A 69 -6.57 1.36 -1.34
N ALA A 70 -6.57 1.07 -0.04
CA ALA A 70 -7.19 1.93 0.96
C ALA A 70 -6.52 3.32 1.01
N SER A 71 -5.19 3.40 0.80
CA SER A 71 -4.50 4.70 0.72
C SER A 71 -4.92 5.53 -0.50
N MET A 72 -5.30 4.91 -1.60
CA MET A 72 -5.88 5.62 -2.75
C MET A 72 -7.32 6.07 -2.45
N LEU A 73 -8.09 5.19 -1.82
CA LEU A 73 -9.46 5.51 -1.43
C LEU A 73 -9.51 6.71 -0.47
N ILE A 74 -8.59 6.76 0.50
CA ILE A 74 -8.56 7.82 1.50
C ILE A 74 -8.30 9.22 0.91
N LEU A 75 -7.66 9.30 -0.27
CA LEU A 75 -7.47 10.58 -0.96
C LEU A 75 -8.79 11.20 -1.41
N LEU A 76 -9.82 10.40 -1.68
CA LEU A 76 -11.17 10.91 -1.96
C LEU A 76 -11.77 11.58 -0.73
N TYR A 77 -11.61 10.97 0.45
CA TYR A 77 -12.06 11.54 1.73
C TYR A 77 -11.27 12.79 2.10
N PHE A 78 -9.97 12.78 1.83
CA PHE A 78 -9.15 13.97 1.99
C PHE A 78 -9.67 15.14 1.13
N THR A 79 -9.92 14.87 -0.16
CA THR A 79 -10.43 15.90 -1.08
C THR A 79 -11.79 16.43 -0.60
N GLU A 80 -12.68 15.52 -0.20
CA GLU A 80 -13.99 15.90 0.33
C GLU A 80 -13.88 16.73 1.60
N GLY A 81 -13.03 16.28 2.55
CA GLY A 81 -12.78 17.00 3.80
C GLY A 81 -12.25 18.42 3.55
N VAL A 82 -11.33 18.60 2.61
CA VAL A 82 -10.81 19.92 2.23
C VAL A 82 -11.90 20.77 1.57
N VAL A 83 -12.67 20.24 0.64
CA VAL A 83 -13.76 20.96 -0.03
C VAL A 83 -14.80 21.43 1.00
N ARG A 84 -15.21 20.56 1.91
CA ARG A 84 -16.16 20.91 2.97
C ARG A 84 -15.57 21.91 3.96
N GLY A 85 -14.33 21.70 4.41
CA GLY A 85 -13.63 22.61 5.30
C GLY A 85 -13.53 24.03 4.75
N TRP A 86 -13.49 24.15 3.41
CA TRP A 86 -13.42 25.44 2.73
C TRP A 86 -14.80 26.05 2.41
N SER A 87 -15.75 25.22 2.00
CA SER A 87 -17.07 25.67 1.52
C SER A 87 -18.08 25.91 2.63
N GLU A 88 -17.98 25.15 3.72
CA GLU A 88 -18.90 25.23 4.84
C GLU A 88 -18.41 26.23 5.89
N ARG A 89 -19.27 26.58 6.85
CA ARG A 89 -18.95 27.50 7.94
C ARG A 89 -19.35 26.92 9.30
N GLY A 90 -18.70 27.38 10.36
CA GLY A 90 -19.00 26.95 11.73
C GLY A 90 -18.50 25.50 11.99
N LEU A 91 -19.29 24.74 12.73
CA LEU A 91 -18.94 23.38 13.15
C LEU A 91 -18.74 22.42 11.97
N SER A 92 -19.52 22.57 10.90
CA SER A 92 -19.40 21.78 9.68
C SER A 92 -18.02 21.90 9.03
N ALA A 93 -17.49 23.11 8.92
CA ALA A 93 -16.13 23.33 8.40
C ALA A 93 -15.08 22.67 9.30
N GLY A 94 -15.24 22.73 10.63
CA GLY A 94 -14.36 22.08 11.60
C GLY A 94 -14.28 20.56 11.39
N PHE A 95 -15.42 19.92 11.17
CA PHE A 95 -15.47 18.48 10.87
C PHE A 95 -14.85 18.15 9.52
N GLY A 96 -15.02 18.98 8.49
CA GLY A 96 -14.34 18.80 7.19
C GLY A 96 -12.82 18.82 7.35
N TRP A 97 -12.28 19.77 8.10
CA TRP A 97 -10.85 19.81 8.40
C TRP A 97 -10.38 18.60 9.21
N LEU A 98 -11.19 18.15 10.17
CA LEU A 98 -10.89 16.93 10.94
C LEU A 98 -10.85 15.69 10.04
N GLU A 99 -11.78 15.56 9.09
CA GLU A 99 -11.79 14.49 8.07
C GLU A 99 -10.52 14.52 7.22
N ALA A 100 -10.12 15.70 6.75
CA ALA A 100 -8.89 15.88 6.00
C ALA A 100 -7.64 15.49 6.82
N MET A 101 -7.54 15.92 8.06
CA MET A 101 -6.42 15.59 8.95
C MET A 101 -6.33 14.09 9.23
N LEU A 102 -7.45 13.42 9.51
CA LEU A 102 -7.50 11.99 9.73
C LEU A 102 -7.10 11.20 8.47
N SER A 103 -7.51 11.69 7.30
CA SER A 103 -7.13 11.12 6.01
C SER A 103 -5.62 11.18 5.77
N VAL A 104 -5.00 12.33 6.06
CA VAL A 104 -3.54 12.50 5.99
C VAL A 104 -2.84 11.58 6.99
N LEU A 105 -3.32 11.51 8.22
CA LEU A 105 -2.74 10.65 9.26
C LEU A 105 -2.79 9.18 8.83
N PHE A 106 -3.93 8.70 8.34
CA PHE A 106 -4.06 7.34 7.80
C PHE A 106 -3.06 7.10 6.66
N PHE A 107 -2.98 8.03 5.72
CA PHE A 107 -2.09 7.92 4.56
C PHE A 107 -0.62 7.83 4.97
N VAL A 108 -0.16 8.70 5.85
CA VAL A 108 1.23 8.69 6.36
C VAL A 108 1.52 7.40 7.13
N CYS A 109 0.63 6.96 8.01
CA CYS A 109 0.78 5.71 8.76
C CYS A 109 0.84 4.50 7.82
N THR A 110 0.00 4.47 6.79
CA THR A 110 -0.01 3.41 5.79
C THR A 110 1.28 3.38 4.98
N LEU A 111 1.78 4.54 4.55
CA LEU A 111 3.08 4.63 3.86
C LEU A 111 4.23 4.17 4.75
N ALA A 112 4.26 4.61 6.01
CA ALA A 112 5.28 4.20 6.97
C ALA A 112 5.26 2.69 7.23
N TYR A 113 4.07 2.06 7.23
CA TYR A 113 3.94 0.63 7.36
C TYR A 113 4.41 -0.13 6.11
N VAL A 114 4.06 0.34 4.92
CA VAL A 114 4.34 -0.35 3.64
C VAL A 114 5.77 -0.11 3.15
N ALA A 115 6.40 1.01 3.53
CA ALA A 115 7.73 1.40 3.06
C ALA A 115 8.82 0.33 3.27
N PRO A 116 8.96 -0.32 4.44
CA PRO A 116 9.99 -1.33 4.65
C PRO A 116 9.79 -2.56 3.75
N PHE A 117 8.54 -2.98 3.50
CA PHE A 117 8.24 -4.10 2.62
C PHE A 117 8.62 -3.81 1.16
N LYS A 118 8.34 -2.60 0.67
CA LYS A 118 8.73 -2.17 -0.67
C LYS A 118 10.25 -2.07 -0.82
N ARG A 119 10.95 -1.59 0.20
CA ARG A 119 12.42 -1.52 0.19
C ARG A 119 13.04 -2.92 0.15
N ALA A 120 12.57 -3.84 0.99
CA ALA A 120 13.04 -5.22 1.01
C ALA A 120 12.78 -5.93 -0.33
N ALA A 121 11.60 -5.79 -0.92
CA ALA A 121 11.29 -6.36 -2.22
C ALA A 121 12.20 -5.80 -3.34
N LYS A 122 12.48 -4.49 -3.31
CA LYS A 122 13.37 -3.85 -4.29
C LYS A 122 14.82 -4.33 -4.14
N THR A 123 15.30 -4.53 -2.92
CA THR A 123 16.64 -5.07 -2.66
C THR A 123 16.74 -6.51 -3.13
N ALA A 124 15.78 -7.36 -2.80
CA ALA A 124 15.74 -8.76 -3.25
C ALA A 124 15.72 -8.87 -4.78
N ALA A 125 14.92 -8.05 -5.47
CA ALA A 125 14.88 -8.01 -6.92
C ALA A 125 16.24 -7.58 -7.53
N LYS A 126 16.93 -6.64 -6.89
CA LYS A 126 18.24 -6.15 -7.34
C LYS A 126 19.33 -7.21 -7.15
N ASP A 127 19.27 -7.95 -6.06
CA ASP A 127 20.21 -9.02 -5.77
C ASP A 127 20.00 -10.21 -6.71
N ALA A 128 18.75 -10.59 -6.97
CA ALA A 128 18.41 -11.62 -7.95
C ALA A 128 18.89 -11.23 -9.37
N ALA A 129 18.73 -9.97 -9.77
CA ALA A 129 19.22 -9.49 -11.06
C ALA A 129 20.77 -9.51 -11.15
N ARG A 130 21.46 -9.24 -10.05
CA ARG A 130 22.94 -9.33 -9.97
C ARG A 130 23.41 -10.76 -10.06
N GLU A 131 22.76 -11.68 -9.36
CA GLU A 131 23.06 -13.11 -9.44
C GLU A 131 22.82 -13.67 -10.84
N ALA A 132 21.71 -13.31 -11.47
CA ALA A 132 21.44 -13.71 -12.84
C ALA A 132 22.50 -13.23 -13.83
N LYS A 133 22.99 -11.97 -13.67
CA LYS A 133 24.10 -11.44 -14.48
C LYS A 133 25.41 -12.17 -14.24
N LYS A 134 25.75 -12.52 -13.00
CA LYS A 134 26.96 -13.29 -12.68
C LYS A 134 26.90 -14.67 -13.30
N THR A 135 25.80 -15.37 -13.16
CA THR A 135 25.61 -16.71 -13.71
C THR A 135 25.67 -16.70 -15.25
N ALA A 136 25.12 -15.66 -15.88
CA ALA A 136 25.21 -15.50 -17.33
C ALA A 136 26.66 -15.24 -17.79
N ALA A 137 27.41 -14.38 -17.10
CA ALA A 137 28.80 -14.09 -17.39
C ALA A 137 29.70 -15.34 -17.21
N GLU A 138 29.46 -16.13 -16.16
CA GLU A 138 30.19 -17.38 -15.90
C GLU A 138 29.92 -18.42 -16.96
N LYS A 139 28.65 -18.57 -17.41
CA LYS A 139 28.32 -19.48 -18.53
C LYS A 139 29.02 -19.08 -19.83
N VAL A 140 29.11 -17.78 -20.13
CA VAL A 140 29.80 -17.29 -21.32
C VAL A 140 31.32 -17.58 -21.21
N SER A 141 31.91 -17.33 -20.05
CA SER A 141 33.34 -17.61 -19.80
C SER A 141 33.65 -19.10 -19.91
N ASN A 142 32.83 -19.96 -19.30
CA ASN A 142 33.02 -21.42 -19.37
C ASN A 142 32.70 -22.00 -20.77
N GLY A 143 31.77 -21.41 -21.51
CA GLY A 143 31.48 -21.77 -22.89
C GLY A 143 32.60 -21.42 -23.86
N ALA A 144 33.30 -20.30 -23.62
CA ALA A 144 34.45 -19.89 -24.44
C ALA A 144 35.72 -20.69 -24.13
N ALA A 145 35.83 -21.31 -22.94
CA ALA A 145 36.99 -22.11 -22.55
C ALA A 145 36.95 -23.58 -23.01
N LYS A 146 35.88 -24.03 -23.67
CA LYS A 146 35.79 -25.39 -24.15
C LYS A 146 36.44 -25.50 -25.55
N PRO A 147 37.61 -26.16 -25.69
CA PRO A 147 38.25 -26.35 -27.00
C PRO A 147 37.33 -27.11 -27.94
N PRO A 148 37.45 -26.89 -29.27
CA PRO A 148 36.69 -27.66 -30.26
C PRO A 148 36.95 -29.15 -30.04
N ARG A 149 35.89 -29.93 -29.97
CA ARG A 149 36.03 -31.41 -29.98
C ARG A 149 36.66 -31.78 -31.32
N GLU A 150 37.92 -32.20 -31.29
CA GLU A 150 38.55 -32.84 -32.44
C GLU A 150 37.70 -34.05 -32.82
N HIS A 151 37.17 -34.00 -34.01
CA HIS A 151 36.54 -35.16 -34.65
C HIS A 151 37.63 -36.20 -34.86
N PRO A 152 37.48 -37.43 -34.38
CA PRO A 152 38.39 -38.49 -34.81
C PRO A 152 38.15 -38.71 -36.30
N GLU A 153 39.10 -38.28 -37.08
CA GLU A 153 39.17 -38.62 -38.50
C GLU A 153 39.31 -40.13 -38.63
N ASN A 154 38.30 -40.75 -39.22
CA ASN A 154 38.33 -42.15 -39.56
C ASN A 154 39.46 -42.39 -40.58
N ALA A 155 40.52 -42.99 -40.13
CA ALA A 155 41.47 -43.62 -41.01
C ALA A 155 41.00 -45.08 -41.32
N ASP A 156 40.18 -45.14 -42.34
CA ASP A 156 39.97 -46.43 -43.04
C ASP A 156 41.02 -46.57 -44.16
N VAL A 157 41.90 -47.52 -44.02
CA VAL A 157 42.53 -48.29 -45.13
C VAL A 157 42.58 -49.74 -44.74
#